data_85649064d4fd57a1ef217c8bb86a532c
#
_entry.id   85649064d4fd57a1ef217c8bb86a532c
#
_cell.length_a   1.000
_cell.length_b   1.000
_cell.length_c   1.000
_cell.angle_alpha   90.00
_cell.angle_beta   90.00
_cell.angle_gamma   90.00
#
_symmetry.space_group_name_H-M   'P 1'
#
loop_
_entity.id
_entity.type
_entity.pdbx_description
1 polymer ?
#
loop_
_entity_poly.entity_id
_entity_poly.type
_entity_poly.pdbx_seq_one_letter_code
_entity_poly.pdbx_strand_id
1 'polypeptide(L)'
;MKSIFLLILLSTYLINCKLPFFNLIKTKKGISEEKKITYVYGHINPDTDAISSAIILCDYLQQKYPQKLFIPGRLGEINKETEYALNYFKFNVPKLITDPVEADEVILVDHNNPTQSIKFDKANIIGLIDHHAITGFYTNNPINIITKPIGCTATILYELYNNNNITISEGIGGLIISAIISDTLLLKSAVTTQEDIDAVENLSSYFDINYKTFGLELLKRGTDVSDLTEEKIINLDSKSYKVNGYDIQIAFLNMIEVDSFLKDRKEKLLVEINKFVKDNKKQLFTLVIVDIINLDSTVLAEGQYIDVLEKAFNVTVVDNQVFLKGITSRKKEVYPKIAEEFEILPEYEDEDGGKNNSNNIKFNFMLLFILLILI
;
A
#
# COMPACT_ATOMS: atom_id res chain seq x y z
N MET A 1 14.97 43.61 41.38
CA MET A 1 13.85 42.68 41.67
C MET A 1 12.55 43.02 40.92
N LYS A 2 12.58 43.74 39.81
CA LYS A 2 11.36 44.00 38.98
C LYS A 2 11.38 43.36 37.57
N SER A 3 12.48 42.69 37.20
CA SER A 3 12.60 42.08 35.88
C SER A 3 12.32 40.56 35.82
N ILE A 4 12.17 39.88 36.95
CA ILE A 4 11.92 38.43 37.04
C ILE A 4 10.42 38.12 37.08
N PHE A 5 9.57 39.08 37.45
CA PHE A 5 8.12 38.91 37.54
C PHE A 5 7.41 39.00 36.18
N LEU A 6 8.07 39.54 35.14
CA LEU A 6 7.48 39.69 33.81
C LEU A 6 7.67 38.45 32.92
N LEU A 7 8.68 37.61 33.23
CA LEU A 7 8.92 36.36 32.46
C LEU A 7 8.03 35.19 32.91
N ILE A 8 7.50 35.20 34.12
CA ILE A 8 6.63 34.13 34.65
C ILE A 8 5.17 34.33 34.20
N LEU A 9 4.75 35.54 33.86
CA LEU A 9 3.40 35.83 33.36
C LEU A 9 3.23 35.53 31.84
N LEU A 10 4.32 35.39 31.08
CA LEU A 10 4.27 35.01 29.67
C LEU A 10 4.28 33.48 29.43
N SER A 11 4.73 32.70 30.43
CA SER A 11 4.77 31.23 30.30
C SER A 11 3.44 30.52 30.66
N THR A 12 2.52 31.22 31.34
CA THR A 12 1.20 30.65 31.71
C THR A 12 0.07 30.96 30.72
N TYR A 13 0.35 31.76 29.67
CA TYR A 13 -0.68 32.11 28.65
C TYR A 13 -0.68 31.22 27.44
N LEU A 14 0.25 30.27 27.33
CA LEU A 14 0.39 29.38 26.15
C LEU A 14 -0.18 27.96 26.34
N ILE A 15 -0.80 27.64 27.48
CA ILE A 15 -1.26 26.27 27.78
C ILE A 15 -2.79 26.09 27.61
N ASN A 16 -3.57 27.14 27.32
CA ASN A 16 -5.03 27.00 27.17
C ASN A 16 -5.59 27.73 25.93
N CYS A 17 -5.21 27.33 24.74
CA CYS A 17 -5.94 27.71 23.52
C CYS A 17 -6.65 26.52 22.93
N LYS A 18 -7.75 26.06 23.54
CA LYS A 18 -8.87 25.48 22.81
C LYS A 18 -9.55 26.61 22.06
N LEU A 19 -9.21 26.79 20.80
CA LEU A 19 -9.90 27.75 19.94
C LEU A 19 -11.19 27.13 19.40
N PRO A 20 -12.36 27.69 19.68
CA PRO A 20 -13.54 27.48 18.89
C PRO A 20 -13.43 28.38 17.64
N PHE A 21 -13.00 27.81 16.54
CA PHE A 21 -13.03 28.48 15.24
C PHE A 21 -14.42 28.34 14.64
N PHE A 22 -15.35 29.23 14.98
CA PHE A 22 -16.45 29.68 14.12
C PHE A 22 -17.27 30.74 14.85
N ASN A 23 -17.02 31.98 14.50
CA ASN A 23 -17.96 33.12 14.43
C ASN A 23 -17.21 34.41 14.75
N LEU A 24 -16.84 35.13 13.77
CA LEU A 24 -16.89 36.62 13.72
C LEU A 24 -16.24 37.12 12.42
N ILE A 25 -17.00 37.24 11.36
CA ILE A 25 -16.75 38.31 10.38
C ILE A 25 -18.10 38.77 9.85
N LYS A 26 -18.61 39.81 10.45
CA LYS A 26 -19.46 40.83 9.75
C LYS A 26 -18.80 42.17 9.94
N THR A 27 -18.61 42.83 8.79
CA THR A 27 -18.27 44.25 8.56
C THR A 27 -16.81 44.59 8.32
N LYS A 28 -16.40 44.68 7.06
CA LYS A 28 -16.06 45.90 6.32
C LYS A 28 -15.64 45.52 4.90
N LYS A 29 -16.23 46.16 3.89
CA LYS A 29 -15.80 46.12 2.48
C LYS A 29 -14.35 46.59 2.37
N GLY A 30 -13.45 45.64 2.32
CA GLY A 30 -12.13 45.65 1.73
C GLY A 30 -12.11 44.40 0.91
N ILE A 31 -11.73 44.47 -0.34
CA ILE A 31 -11.51 43.30 -1.21
C ILE A 31 -10.42 42.51 -0.54
N SER A 32 -10.78 41.56 0.32
CA SER A 32 -9.85 40.49 0.74
C SER A 32 -9.68 39.60 -0.49
N GLU A 33 -8.51 39.61 -1.11
CA GLU A 33 -8.13 38.49 -1.96
C GLU A 33 -8.45 37.22 -1.18
N GLU A 34 -9.45 36.46 -1.64
CA GLU A 34 -9.71 35.11 -1.06
C GLU A 34 -8.39 34.36 -1.15
N LYS A 35 -7.88 33.91 0.01
CA LYS A 35 -6.65 33.12 0.04
C LYS A 35 -6.92 31.88 -0.80
N LYS A 36 -6.24 31.78 -1.93
CA LYS A 36 -6.32 30.61 -2.80
C LYS A 36 -5.87 29.40 -2.01
N ILE A 37 -6.72 28.38 -1.96
CA ILE A 37 -6.44 27.14 -1.26
C ILE A 37 -5.66 26.23 -2.20
N THR A 38 -4.62 25.58 -1.67
CA THR A 38 -3.90 24.50 -2.35
C THR A 38 -4.13 23.22 -1.58
N TYR A 39 -4.77 22.24 -2.21
CA TYR A 39 -4.95 20.91 -1.66
C TYR A 39 -3.74 20.03 -1.99
N VAL A 40 -3.38 19.16 -1.05
CA VAL A 40 -2.36 18.12 -1.27
C VAL A 40 -2.99 16.77 -0.93
N TYR A 41 -2.95 15.82 -1.87
CA TYR A 41 -3.49 14.48 -1.64
C TYR A 41 -2.78 13.39 -2.44
N GLY A 42 -2.80 12.18 -1.90
CA GLY A 42 -2.34 10.96 -2.55
C GLY A 42 -3.45 10.25 -3.34
N HIS A 43 -3.28 8.97 -3.62
CA HIS A 43 -4.16 8.17 -4.46
C HIS A 43 -5.50 7.77 -3.78
N ILE A 44 -6.45 7.22 -4.59
CA ILE A 44 -7.83 6.93 -4.18
C ILE A 44 -7.98 5.78 -3.18
N ASN A 45 -7.03 4.86 -3.09
CA ASN A 45 -6.96 3.82 -2.06
C ASN A 45 -5.74 4.12 -1.17
N PRO A 46 -5.83 5.18 -0.33
CA PRO A 46 -4.65 5.73 0.30
C PRO A 46 -4.04 4.77 1.32
N ASP A 47 -2.74 4.59 1.20
CA ASP A 47 -1.92 3.90 2.18
C ASP A 47 -1.24 4.89 3.14
N THR A 48 -0.25 4.41 3.89
CA THR A 48 0.42 5.22 4.89
C THR A 48 1.32 6.29 4.25
N ASP A 49 1.95 6.02 3.08
CA ASP A 49 2.74 7.05 2.39
C ASP A 49 1.84 8.13 1.79
N ALA A 50 0.79 7.76 1.07
CA ALA A 50 -0.13 8.70 0.45
C ALA A 50 -0.71 9.73 1.45
N ILE A 51 -1.13 9.26 2.64
CA ILE A 51 -1.71 10.12 3.68
C ILE A 51 -0.63 10.93 4.40
N SER A 52 0.47 10.28 4.81
CA SER A 52 1.57 10.96 5.51
C SER A 52 2.22 12.01 4.63
N SER A 53 2.51 11.69 3.37
CA SER A 53 3.11 12.62 2.41
C SER A 53 2.25 13.84 2.15
N ALA A 54 0.92 13.70 2.12
CA ALA A 54 0.02 14.86 2.02
C ALA A 54 0.15 15.80 3.24
N ILE A 55 0.21 15.25 4.45
CA ILE A 55 0.39 16.04 5.69
C ILE A 55 1.77 16.68 5.74
N ILE A 56 2.83 15.89 5.47
CA ILE A 56 4.23 16.33 5.50
C ILE A 56 4.46 17.48 4.53
N LEU A 57 3.97 17.34 3.28
CA LEU A 57 4.13 18.38 2.27
C LEU A 57 3.37 19.66 2.64
N CYS A 58 2.17 19.54 3.21
CA CYS A 58 1.43 20.71 3.70
C CYS A 58 2.19 21.46 4.79
N ASP A 59 2.77 20.74 5.75
CA ASP A 59 3.60 21.35 6.80
C ASP A 59 4.82 22.06 6.21
N TYR A 60 5.55 21.38 5.32
CA TYR A 60 6.69 21.97 4.61
C TYR A 60 6.32 23.25 3.86
N LEU A 61 5.25 23.20 3.07
CA LEU A 61 4.82 24.35 2.26
C LEU A 61 4.26 25.48 3.11
N GLN A 62 3.59 25.18 4.23
CA GLN A 62 3.07 26.18 5.16
C GLN A 62 4.20 26.93 5.87
N GLN A 63 5.30 26.26 6.24
CA GLN A 63 6.48 26.90 6.78
C GLN A 63 7.18 27.77 5.74
N LYS A 64 7.30 27.27 4.49
CA LYS A 64 7.97 27.98 3.40
C LYS A 64 7.18 29.17 2.84
N TYR A 65 5.85 29.06 2.85
CA TYR A 65 4.94 30.06 2.29
C TYR A 65 3.80 30.39 3.27
N PRO A 66 4.08 31.05 4.40
CA PRO A 66 3.11 31.26 5.47
C PRO A 66 1.88 32.11 5.08
N GLN A 67 1.96 32.85 3.96
CA GLN A 67 0.85 33.63 3.43
C GLN A 67 -0.16 32.81 2.64
N LYS A 68 0.19 31.60 2.18
CA LYS A 68 -0.69 30.69 1.46
C LYS A 68 -1.41 29.75 2.43
N LEU A 69 -2.40 29.01 1.95
CA LEU A 69 -3.12 28.00 2.72
C LEU A 69 -2.99 26.64 2.01
N PHE A 70 -2.34 25.69 2.70
CA PHE A 70 -2.18 24.30 2.24
C PHE A 70 -3.00 23.37 3.11
N ILE A 71 -3.80 22.51 2.50
CA ILE A 71 -4.72 21.61 3.21
C ILE A 71 -4.47 20.18 2.74
N PRO A 72 -4.08 19.27 3.66
CA PRO A 72 -3.98 17.86 3.33
C PRO A 72 -5.38 17.27 3.14
N GLY A 73 -5.55 16.47 2.08
CA GLY A 73 -6.76 15.75 1.79
C GLY A 73 -6.52 14.26 1.61
N ARG A 74 -7.59 13.48 1.60
CA ARG A 74 -7.59 12.07 1.23
C ARG A 74 -8.66 11.81 0.17
N LEU A 75 -8.42 10.85 -0.70
CA LEU A 75 -9.36 10.47 -1.76
C LEU A 75 -10.14 9.19 -1.45
N GLY A 76 -9.84 8.53 -0.34
CA GLY A 76 -10.50 7.30 0.12
C GLY A 76 -10.44 7.15 1.63
N GLU A 77 -10.95 6.01 2.13
CA GLU A 77 -10.85 5.68 3.56
C GLU A 77 -9.42 5.22 3.88
N ILE A 78 -8.95 5.60 5.07
CA ILE A 78 -7.63 5.18 5.57
C ILE A 78 -7.69 3.72 6.05
N ASN A 79 -6.57 3.01 5.94
CA ASN A 79 -6.42 1.67 6.49
C ASN A 79 -6.01 1.70 7.98
N LYS A 80 -6.03 0.54 8.65
CA LYS A 80 -5.68 0.40 10.08
C LYS A 80 -4.23 0.82 10.38
N GLU A 81 -3.31 0.63 9.44
CA GLU A 81 -1.92 1.03 9.56
C GLU A 81 -1.76 2.54 9.60
N THR A 82 -2.37 3.22 8.64
CA THR A 82 -2.40 4.68 8.57
C THR A 82 -3.09 5.28 9.80
N GLU A 83 -4.22 4.71 10.23
CA GLU A 83 -4.92 5.13 11.44
C GLU A 83 -4.02 5.02 12.68
N TYR A 84 -3.26 3.92 12.80
CA TYR A 84 -2.30 3.75 13.89
C TYR A 84 -1.22 4.81 13.87
N ALA A 85 -0.60 5.09 12.71
CA ALA A 85 0.44 6.12 12.57
C ALA A 85 -0.08 7.51 12.96
N LEU A 86 -1.24 7.91 12.43
CA LEU A 86 -1.86 9.20 12.73
C LEU A 86 -2.18 9.35 14.23
N ASN A 87 -2.77 8.32 14.85
CA ASN A 87 -3.09 8.35 16.27
C ASN A 87 -1.84 8.40 17.14
N TYR A 88 -0.78 7.64 16.81
CA TYR A 88 0.47 7.60 17.56
C TYR A 88 1.15 8.97 17.58
N PHE A 89 1.23 9.63 16.42
CA PHE A 89 1.84 10.95 16.28
C PHE A 89 0.85 12.12 16.43
N LYS A 90 -0.40 11.84 16.85
CA LYS A 90 -1.43 12.83 17.21
C LYS A 90 -1.86 13.74 16.06
N PHE A 91 -1.96 13.19 14.87
CA PHE A 91 -2.56 13.86 13.72
C PHE A 91 -4.02 13.47 13.55
N ASN A 92 -4.81 14.43 13.05
CA ASN A 92 -6.17 14.15 12.63
C ASN A 92 -6.16 13.53 11.22
N VAL A 93 -7.13 12.66 10.95
CA VAL A 93 -7.37 12.14 9.60
C VAL A 93 -7.67 13.29 8.65
N PRO A 94 -6.97 13.43 7.50
CA PRO A 94 -7.26 14.45 6.51
C PRO A 94 -8.71 14.40 6.00
N LYS A 95 -9.21 15.55 5.59
CA LYS A 95 -10.56 15.64 5.04
C LYS A 95 -10.72 14.81 3.76
N LEU A 96 -11.81 14.05 3.65
CA LEU A 96 -12.18 13.37 2.40
C LEU A 96 -12.54 14.41 1.32
N ILE A 97 -11.87 14.31 0.19
CA ILE A 97 -12.11 15.16 -1.00
C ILE A 97 -12.92 14.32 -1.99
N THR A 98 -14.15 14.69 -2.22
CA THR A 98 -15.06 13.98 -3.14
C THR A 98 -15.13 14.62 -4.52
N ASP A 99 -15.01 15.94 -4.57
CA ASP A 99 -14.99 16.70 -5.81
C ASP A 99 -13.90 17.78 -5.77
N PRO A 100 -12.99 17.83 -6.75
CA PRO A 100 -12.06 18.94 -6.88
C PRO A 100 -12.84 20.18 -7.27
N VAL A 101 -12.61 21.28 -6.58
CA VAL A 101 -13.19 22.58 -6.96
C VAL A 101 -12.33 23.16 -8.06
N GLU A 102 -12.92 23.52 -9.21
CA GLU A 102 -12.21 24.02 -10.40
C GLU A 102 -11.29 25.24 -10.12
N ALA A 103 -11.51 25.95 -9.04
CA ALA A 103 -10.75 27.14 -8.65
C ALA A 103 -9.52 26.86 -7.79
N ASP A 104 -9.41 25.66 -7.19
CA ASP A 104 -8.36 25.36 -6.24
C ASP A 104 -7.13 24.75 -6.93
N GLU A 105 -5.97 25.05 -6.37
CA GLU A 105 -4.71 24.41 -6.77
C GLU A 105 -4.58 23.06 -6.12
N VAL A 106 -3.94 22.12 -6.83
CA VAL A 106 -3.71 20.77 -6.36
C VAL A 106 -2.27 20.39 -6.54
N ILE A 107 -1.67 19.76 -5.50
CA ILE A 107 -0.39 19.08 -5.58
C ILE A 107 -0.66 17.61 -5.31
N LEU A 108 -0.21 16.77 -6.23
CA LEU A 108 -0.29 15.31 -6.10
C LEU A 108 0.94 14.78 -5.38
N VAL A 109 0.73 13.82 -4.49
CA VAL A 109 1.80 13.06 -3.84
C VAL A 109 1.53 11.57 -4.02
N ASP A 110 2.62 10.79 -4.14
CA ASP A 110 2.59 9.34 -4.12
C ASP A 110 1.72 8.68 -5.21
N HIS A 111 1.44 9.38 -6.29
CA HIS A 111 0.84 8.84 -7.49
C HIS A 111 0.88 9.83 -8.65
N ASN A 112 0.87 9.30 -9.86
CA ASN A 112 0.77 10.10 -11.08
C ASN A 112 -0.23 9.51 -12.09
N ASN A 113 -0.75 8.31 -11.85
CA ASN A 113 -1.69 7.67 -12.77
C ASN A 113 -3.11 8.24 -12.60
N PRO A 114 -3.76 8.75 -13.68
CA PRO A 114 -5.12 9.29 -13.62
C PRO A 114 -6.18 8.31 -13.08
N THR A 115 -5.95 7.00 -13.23
CA THR A 115 -6.88 5.97 -12.72
C THR A 115 -6.82 5.82 -11.20
N GLN A 116 -5.77 6.34 -10.58
CA GLN A 116 -5.57 6.35 -9.12
C GLN A 116 -5.96 7.67 -8.47
N SER A 117 -6.54 8.61 -9.23
CA SER A 117 -6.92 9.92 -8.75
C SER A 117 -8.37 10.26 -9.07
N ILE A 118 -8.88 11.35 -8.50
CA ILE A 118 -10.13 11.96 -8.91
C ILE A 118 -9.88 12.83 -10.14
N LYS A 119 -10.80 12.80 -11.09
CA LYS A 119 -10.86 13.54 -12.37
C LYS A 119 -9.86 14.68 -12.56
N PHE A 120 -8.70 14.36 -13.13
CA PHE A 120 -7.64 15.33 -13.42
C PHE A 120 -8.09 16.51 -14.31
N ASP A 121 -9.08 16.30 -15.16
CA ASP A 121 -9.64 17.33 -16.05
C ASP A 121 -10.30 18.49 -15.32
N LYS A 122 -10.69 18.30 -14.05
CA LYS A 122 -11.32 19.33 -13.21
C LYS A 122 -10.36 19.99 -12.22
N ALA A 123 -9.18 19.42 -11.99
CA ALA A 123 -8.22 19.92 -11.02
C ALA A 123 -7.17 20.82 -11.68
N ASN A 124 -6.85 21.95 -11.06
CA ASN A 124 -5.71 22.77 -11.44
C ASN A 124 -4.44 22.22 -10.78
N ILE A 125 -3.87 21.15 -11.36
CA ILE A 125 -2.64 20.53 -10.83
C ILE A 125 -1.48 21.48 -11.05
N ILE A 126 -0.76 21.83 -9.98
CA ILE A 126 0.39 22.74 -9.98
C ILE A 126 1.70 22.05 -9.58
N GLY A 127 1.65 20.83 -9.08
CA GLY A 127 2.84 20.06 -8.68
C GLY A 127 2.56 18.59 -8.53
N LEU A 128 3.65 17.80 -8.58
CA LEU A 128 3.66 16.36 -8.37
C LEU A 128 4.96 15.97 -7.65
N ILE A 129 4.85 15.17 -6.58
CA ILE A 129 5.99 14.54 -5.91
C ILE A 129 5.67 13.06 -5.75
N ASP A 130 6.52 12.18 -6.34
CA ASP A 130 6.19 10.76 -6.46
C ASP A 130 7.46 9.91 -6.61
N HIS A 131 7.39 8.66 -6.16
CA HIS A 131 8.47 7.67 -6.33
C HIS A 131 8.11 6.57 -7.34
N HIS A 132 6.91 6.60 -7.89
CA HIS A 132 6.43 5.64 -8.88
C HIS A 132 6.88 5.96 -10.31
N ALA A 133 6.87 4.96 -11.18
CA ALA A 133 7.03 5.17 -12.63
C ALA A 133 5.91 6.06 -13.17
N ILE A 134 6.25 7.02 -14.02
CA ILE A 134 5.25 7.91 -14.62
C ILE A 134 4.43 7.15 -15.66
N THR A 135 3.10 7.13 -15.46
CA THR A 135 2.17 6.38 -16.32
C THR A 135 0.91 7.20 -16.62
N GLY A 136 0.70 7.58 -17.88
CA GLY A 136 -0.52 8.24 -18.34
C GLY A 136 -0.74 9.66 -17.80
N PHE A 137 0.25 10.25 -17.11
CA PHE A 137 0.18 11.59 -16.56
C PHE A 137 0.29 12.66 -17.65
N TYR A 138 -0.59 13.63 -17.61
CA TYR A 138 -0.55 14.80 -18.49
C TYR A 138 -1.08 16.04 -17.78
N THR A 139 -0.63 17.21 -18.18
CA THR A 139 -1.12 18.51 -17.69
C THR A 139 -1.26 19.49 -18.86
N ASN A 140 -2.20 20.42 -18.71
CA ASN A 140 -2.40 21.50 -19.71
C ASN A 140 -1.38 22.64 -19.56
N ASN A 141 -0.80 22.78 -18.37
CA ASN A 141 0.16 23.83 -18.04
C ASN A 141 1.47 23.21 -17.51
N PRO A 142 2.62 23.89 -17.65
CA PRO A 142 3.83 23.49 -16.97
C PRO A 142 3.66 23.46 -15.45
N ILE A 143 4.14 22.40 -14.80
CA ILE A 143 4.08 22.21 -13.34
C ILE A 143 5.44 21.81 -12.79
N ASN A 144 5.59 21.86 -11.46
CA ASN A 144 6.77 21.31 -10.80
C ASN A 144 6.58 19.80 -10.58
N ILE A 145 7.52 19.00 -11.08
CA ILE A 145 7.54 17.56 -10.90
C ILE A 145 8.83 17.17 -10.21
N ILE A 146 8.73 16.41 -9.12
CA ILE A 146 9.85 15.78 -8.43
C ILE A 146 9.57 14.29 -8.38
N THR A 147 10.37 13.51 -9.09
CA THR A 147 10.29 12.05 -9.05
C THR A 147 11.67 11.45 -8.83
N LYS A 148 11.74 10.40 -8.00
CA LYS A 148 12.99 9.68 -7.71
C LYS A 148 12.72 8.18 -7.62
N PRO A 149 13.65 7.33 -8.10
CA PRO A 149 13.58 5.88 -7.91
C PRO A 149 14.04 5.50 -6.50
N ILE A 150 13.19 5.73 -5.52
CA ILE A 150 13.43 5.62 -4.08
C ILE A 150 12.30 4.79 -3.44
N GLY A 151 12.47 4.31 -2.23
CA GLY A 151 11.52 3.40 -1.60
C GLY A 151 10.18 4.02 -1.22
N CYS A 152 10.12 5.36 -1.00
CA CYS A 152 8.93 6.03 -0.48
C CYS A 152 8.90 7.52 -0.85
N THR A 153 7.74 8.09 -1.13
CA THR A 153 7.58 9.54 -1.40
C THR A 153 8.00 10.39 -0.21
N ALA A 154 7.73 9.94 1.03
CA ALA A 154 8.11 10.68 2.23
C ALA A 154 9.63 10.89 2.36
N THR A 155 10.46 10.02 1.77
CA THR A 155 11.92 10.21 1.72
C THR A 155 12.30 11.41 0.85
N ILE A 156 11.61 11.62 -0.28
CA ILE A 156 11.80 12.81 -1.12
C ILE A 156 11.44 14.07 -0.32
N LEU A 157 10.36 14.00 0.46
CA LEU A 157 9.94 15.14 1.29
C LEU A 157 10.92 15.43 2.41
N TYR A 158 11.49 14.40 3.06
CA TYR A 158 12.57 14.57 4.03
C TYR A 158 13.77 15.33 3.45
N GLU A 159 14.20 14.98 2.24
CA GLU A 159 15.26 15.72 1.56
C GLU A 159 14.88 17.18 1.28
N LEU A 160 13.61 17.47 0.95
CA LEU A 160 13.16 18.85 0.72
C LEU A 160 13.29 19.70 2.00
N TYR A 161 12.96 19.14 3.17
CA TYR A 161 13.17 19.82 4.45
C TYR A 161 14.65 20.14 4.68
N ASN A 162 15.53 19.15 4.51
CA ASN A 162 16.96 19.32 4.73
C ASN A 162 17.59 20.32 3.75
N ASN A 163 17.28 20.21 2.47
CA ASN A 163 17.83 21.07 1.42
C ASN A 163 17.39 22.54 1.55
N ASN A 164 16.28 22.80 2.22
CA ASN A 164 15.75 24.15 2.44
C ASN A 164 15.92 24.64 3.88
N ASN A 165 16.59 23.86 4.75
CA ASN A 165 16.77 24.17 6.18
C ASN A 165 15.44 24.49 6.90
N ILE A 166 14.38 23.73 6.57
CA ILE A 166 13.07 23.84 7.21
C ILE A 166 13.03 22.87 8.39
N THR A 167 12.45 23.29 9.50
CA THR A 167 12.42 22.48 10.74
C THR A 167 11.41 21.35 10.63
N ILE A 168 11.82 20.13 10.97
CA ILE A 168 10.97 18.96 11.12
C ILE A 168 10.55 18.87 12.59
N SER A 169 9.25 18.83 12.89
CA SER A 169 8.73 18.52 14.21
C SER A 169 8.76 17.02 14.48
N GLU A 170 8.72 16.60 15.76
CA GLU A 170 8.67 15.18 16.14
C GLU A 170 7.52 14.44 15.44
N GLY A 171 6.33 15.04 15.41
CA GLY A 171 5.17 14.43 14.73
C GLY A 171 5.38 14.25 13.23
N ILE A 172 5.92 15.25 12.54
CA ILE A 172 6.25 15.14 11.11
C ILE A 172 7.36 14.11 10.87
N GLY A 173 8.40 14.11 11.70
CA GLY A 173 9.46 13.10 11.65
C GLY A 173 8.90 11.69 11.84
N GLY A 174 7.95 11.52 12.75
CA GLY A 174 7.24 10.26 12.98
C GLY A 174 6.40 9.81 11.79
N LEU A 175 5.71 10.73 11.10
CA LEU A 175 4.97 10.38 9.88
C LEU A 175 5.92 10.02 8.72
N ILE A 176 7.08 10.68 8.59
CA ILE A 176 8.10 10.30 7.60
C ILE A 176 8.59 8.88 7.88
N ILE A 177 8.94 8.56 9.13
CA ILE A 177 9.33 7.21 9.54
C ILE A 177 8.22 6.21 9.22
N SER A 178 6.95 6.52 9.54
CA SER A 178 5.82 5.63 9.31
C SER A 178 5.64 5.27 7.85
N ALA A 179 5.67 6.26 6.96
CA ALA A 179 5.55 6.08 5.52
C ALA A 179 6.69 5.22 4.96
N ILE A 180 7.93 5.54 5.29
CA ILE A 180 9.10 4.78 4.82
C ILE A 180 9.06 3.33 5.33
N ILE A 181 8.71 3.11 6.59
CA ILE A 181 8.62 1.75 7.17
C ILE A 181 7.52 0.94 6.48
N SER A 182 6.39 1.56 6.16
CA SER A 182 5.29 0.92 5.43
C SER A 182 5.75 0.42 4.06
N ASP A 183 6.24 1.30 3.21
CA ASP A 183 6.61 0.99 1.81
C ASP A 183 7.81 0.06 1.70
N THR A 184 8.74 0.18 2.64
CA THR A 184 9.99 -0.59 2.65
C THR A 184 9.92 -1.86 3.49
N LEU A 185 8.77 -2.18 4.09
CA LEU A 185 8.59 -3.33 4.97
C LEU A 185 9.69 -3.38 6.05
N LEU A 186 9.78 -2.32 6.85
CA LEU A 186 10.80 -2.17 7.89
C LEU A 186 12.23 -2.19 7.31
N LEU A 187 12.45 -1.53 6.18
CA LEU A 187 13.73 -1.43 5.44
C LEU A 187 14.24 -2.77 4.89
N LYS A 188 13.35 -3.77 4.70
CA LYS A 188 13.69 -5.11 4.20
C LYS A 188 13.31 -5.34 2.75
N SER A 189 12.43 -4.53 2.20
CA SER A 189 11.96 -4.64 0.81
C SER A 189 13.09 -4.37 -0.18
N ALA A 190 13.03 -5.03 -1.35
CA ALA A 190 13.97 -4.80 -2.44
C ALA A 190 13.89 -3.39 -3.07
N VAL A 191 12.86 -2.60 -2.75
CA VAL A 191 12.75 -1.20 -3.19
C VAL A 191 13.46 -0.22 -2.25
N THR A 192 13.90 -0.68 -1.07
CA THR A 192 14.60 0.16 -0.08
C THR A 192 15.90 0.69 -0.64
N THR A 193 16.10 1.99 -0.53
CA THR A 193 17.35 2.67 -0.90
C THR A 193 18.14 3.11 0.32
N GLN A 194 19.39 3.55 0.12
CA GLN A 194 20.19 4.08 1.23
C GLN A 194 19.59 5.37 1.78
N GLU A 195 18.96 6.18 0.94
CA GLU A 195 18.27 7.41 1.32
C GLU A 195 17.10 7.16 2.28
N ASP A 196 16.36 6.05 2.08
CA ASP A 196 15.29 5.63 2.98
C ASP A 196 15.84 5.24 4.36
N ILE A 197 16.94 4.46 4.36
CA ILE A 197 17.61 4.03 5.59
C ILE A 197 18.13 5.25 6.35
N ASP A 198 18.85 6.14 5.68
CA ASP A 198 19.42 7.34 6.29
C ASP A 198 18.33 8.26 6.87
N ALA A 199 17.22 8.43 6.19
CA ALA A 199 16.09 9.22 6.67
C ALA A 199 15.50 8.65 7.97
N VAL A 200 15.22 7.33 8.00
CA VAL A 200 14.69 6.66 9.18
C VAL A 200 15.66 6.70 10.34
N GLU A 201 16.94 6.39 10.13
CA GLU A 201 17.96 6.36 11.19
C GLU A 201 18.22 7.76 11.76
N ASN A 202 18.35 8.78 10.92
CA ASN A 202 18.56 10.16 11.34
C ASN A 202 17.38 10.69 12.18
N LEU A 203 16.16 10.52 11.69
CA LEU A 203 14.96 10.99 12.41
C LEU A 203 14.72 10.20 13.69
N SER A 204 14.94 8.89 13.67
CA SER A 204 14.82 8.02 14.84
C SER A 204 15.81 8.41 15.94
N SER A 205 17.06 8.68 15.56
CA SER A 205 18.10 9.14 16.47
C SER A 205 17.81 10.55 17.03
N TYR A 206 17.31 11.45 16.17
CA TYR A 206 17.05 12.84 16.53
C TYR A 206 15.87 12.98 17.50
N PHE A 207 14.81 12.17 17.32
CA PHE A 207 13.59 12.23 18.12
C PHE A 207 13.48 11.12 19.18
N ASP A 208 14.51 10.30 19.34
CA ASP A 208 14.51 9.12 20.26
C ASP A 208 13.35 8.15 19.97
N ILE A 209 13.06 7.90 18.70
CA ILE A 209 12.02 6.97 18.26
C ILE A 209 12.63 5.60 17.98
N ASN A 210 12.23 4.56 18.71
CA ASN A 210 12.61 3.20 18.35
C ASN A 210 11.79 2.73 17.14
N TYR A 211 12.29 3.03 15.94
CA TYR A 211 11.58 2.69 14.69
C TYR A 211 11.35 1.19 14.47
N LYS A 212 12.21 0.32 15.05
CA LYS A 212 12.05 -1.14 14.90
C LYS A 212 10.82 -1.63 15.68
N THR A 213 10.68 -1.21 16.92
CA THR A 213 9.52 -1.57 17.76
C THR A 213 8.24 -0.92 17.22
N PHE A 214 8.30 0.39 16.94
CA PHE A 214 7.18 1.13 16.37
C PHE A 214 6.75 0.55 15.02
N GLY A 215 7.71 0.28 14.11
CA GLY A 215 7.44 -0.22 12.78
C GLY A 215 6.85 -1.64 12.76
N LEU A 216 7.25 -2.52 13.67
CA LEU A 216 6.61 -3.82 13.82
C LEU A 216 5.14 -3.67 14.22
N GLU A 217 4.81 -2.80 15.17
CA GLU A 217 3.42 -2.54 15.56
C GLU A 217 2.62 -1.88 14.43
N LEU A 218 3.23 -0.96 13.69
CA LEU A 218 2.63 -0.33 12.51
C LEU A 218 2.23 -1.37 11.47
N LEU A 219 3.17 -2.20 11.02
CA LEU A 219 2.92 -3.25 10.02
C LEU A 219 1.95 -4.31 10.54
N LYS A 220 1.97 -4.63 11.85
CA LYS A 220 1.02 -5.54 12.47
C LYS A 220 -0.42 -5.01 12.39
N ARG A 221 -0.62 -3.70 12.54
CA ARG A 221 -1.92 -3.06 12.33
C ARG A 221 -2.38 -3.14 10.88
N GLY A 222 -1.47 -2.94 9.93
CA GLY A 222 -1.76 -3.05 8.49
C GLY A 222 -2.16 -4.45 8.04
N THR A 223 -1.63 -5.46 8.71
CA THR A 223 -1.90 -6.87 8.41
C THR A 223 -2.97 -7.51 9.31
N ASP A 224 -3.61 -6.73 10.18
CA ASP A 224 -4.63 -7.24 11.10
C ASP A 224 -5.95 -7.56 10.39
N VAL A 225 -6.28 -8.84 10.34
CA VAL A 225 -7.52 -9.41 9.81
C VAL A 225 -8.40 -10.02 10.89
N SER A 226 -8.20 -9.67 12.16
CA SER A 226 -8.91 -10.24 13.31
C SER A 226 -10.42 -10.02 13.26
N ASP A 227 -10.88 -8.93 12.65
CA ASP A 227 -12.26 -8.57 12.44
C ASP A 227 -12.91 -9.19 11.17
N LEU A 228 -12.12 -9.91 10.36
CA LEU A 228 -12.61 -10.54 9.14
C LEU A 228 -13.02 -12.01 9.39
N THR A 229 -14.09 -12.42 8.72
CA THR A 229 -14.47 -13.84 8.62
C THR A 229 -13.51 -14.58 7.69
N GLU A 230 -13.44 -15.91 7.83
CA GLU A 230 -12.64 -16.76 6.95
C GLU A 230 -13.01 -16.58 5.47
N GLU A 231 -14.30 -16.46 5.16
CA GLU A 231 -14.78 -16.18 3.81
C GLU A 231 -14.21 -14.87 3.25
N LYS A 232 -14.18 -13.81 4.05
CA LYS A 232 -13.58 -12.54 3.65
C LYS A 232 -12.08 -12.66 3.45
N ILE A 233 -11.38 -13.37 4.35
CA ILE A 233 -9.93 -13.57 4.27
C ILE A 233 -9.53 -14.28 2.97
N ILE A 234 -10.17 -15.39 2.62
CA ILE A 234 -9.82 -16.15 1.41
C ILE A 234 -10.15 -15.40 0.11
N ASN A 235 -10.98 -14.36 0.17
CA ASN A 235 -11.37 -13.53 -0.96
C ASN A 235 -10.68 -12.15 -1.00
N LEU A 236 -9.89 -11.78 0.01
CA LEU A 236 -9.33 -10.44 0.15
C LEU A 236 -8.43 -10.03 -1.04
N ASP A 237 -7.48 -10.90 -1.41
CA ASP A 237 -6.64 -10.78 -2.61
C ASP A 237 -6.59 -12.13 -3.33
N SER A 238 -7.67 -12.49 -3.99
CA SER A 238 -7.86 -13.79 -4.61
C SER A 238 -8.08 -13.67 -6.11
N LYS A 239 -7.40 -14.53 -6.89
CA LYS A 239 -7.49 -14.55 -8.35
C LYS A 239 -7.76 -15.96 -8.86
N SER A 240 -8.69 -16.04 -9.81
CA SER A 240 -8.99 -17.27 -10.54
C SER A 240 -8.16 -17.36 -11.82
N TYR A 241 -7.68 -18.55 -12.12
CA TYR A 241 -6.93 -18.86 -13.33
C TYR A 241 -7.49 -20.12 -13.98
N LYS A 242 -7.40 -20.20 -15.31
CA LYS A 242 -7.71 -21.41 -16.07
C LYS A 242 -6.48 -21.86 -16.83
N VAL A 243 -6.01 -23.07 -16.55
CA VAL A 243 -4.79 -23.64 -17.13
C VAL A 243 -5.12 -25.06 -17.62
N ASN A 244 -4.96 -25.31 -18.90
CA ASN A 244 -5.21 -26.62 -19.54
C ASN A 244 -6.58 -27.25 -19.16
N GLY A 245 -7.62 -26.40 -19.08
CA GLY A 245 -8.97 -26.80 -18.66
C GLY A 245 -9.23 -26.75 -17.16
N TYR A 246 -8.21 -26.76 -16.33
CA TYR A 246 -8.32 -26.72 -14.86
C TYR A 246 -8.61 -25.32 -14.34
N ASP A 247 -9.60 -25.21 -13.45
CA ASP A 247 -9.92 -23.96 -12.75
C ASP A 247 -9.22 -23.91 -11.38
N ILE A 248 -8.25 -23.01 -11.22
CA ILE A 248 -7.47 -22.86 -10.00
C ILE A 248 -7.69 -21.48 -9.37
N GLN A 249 -7.65 -21.43 -8.04
CA GLN A 249 -7.79 -20.19 -7.27
C GLN A 249 -6.53 -19.97 -6.44
N ILE A 250 -5.96 -18.77 -6.50
CA ILE A 250 -4.77 -18.40 -5.73
C ILE A 250 -5.07 -17.13 -4.96
N ALA A 251 -5.19 -17.22 -3.63
CA ALA A 251 -5.37 -16.10 -2.72
C ALA A 251 -4.05 -15.78 -2.01
N PHE A 252 -3.84 -14.51 -1.69
CA PHE A 252 -2.69 -14.00 -0.95
C PHE A 252 -3.13 -13.25 0.29
N LEU A 253 -2.39 -13.44 1.37
CA LEU A 253 -2.57 -12.73 2.63
C LEU A 253 -1.18 -12.34 3.18
N ASN A 254 -0.90 -11.06 3.25
CA ASN A 254 0.30 -10.56 3.94
C ASN A 254 0.06 -10.52 5.44
N MET A 255 1.02 -11.00 6.23
CA MET A 255 0.86 -11.13 7.66
C MET A 255 2.17 -10.99 8.43
N ILE A 256 2.04 -10.60 9.68
CA ILE A 256 3.06 -10.74 10.73
C ILE A 256 2.55 -11.80 11.72
N GLU A 257 3.46 -12.57 12.33
CA GLU A 257 3.12 -13.63 13.30
C GLU A 257 2.23 -14.75 12.70
N VAL A 258 2.61 -15.24 11.52
CA VAL A 258 1.88 -16.28 10.77
C VAL A 258 1.56 -17.51 11.64
N ASP A 259 2.49 -17.97 12.47
CA ASP A 259 2.28 -19.15 13.32
C ASP A 259 1.17 -18.94 14.36
N SER A 260 1.11 -17.76 14.98
CA SER A 260 0.05 -17.41 15.92
C SER A 260 -1.32 -17.35 15.23
N PHE A 261 -1.38 -16.74 14.05
CA PHE A 261 -2.59 -16.68 13.25
C PHE A 261 -3.09 -18.07 12.84
N LEU A 262 -2.20 -18.92 12.35
CA LEU A 262 -2.55 -20.27 11.90
C LEU A 262 -2.99 -21.16 13.06
N LYS A 263 -2.38 -21.02 14.25
CA LYS A 263 -2.80 -21.77 15.44
C LYS A 263 -4.29 -21.58 15.76
N ASP A 264 -4.81 -20.37 15.53
CA ASP A 264 -6.18 -20.03 15.90
C ASP A 264 -7.17 -20.17 14.72
N ARG A 265 -6.71 -20.05 13.48
CA ARG A 265 -7.57 -19.92 12.31
C ARG A 265 -7.40 -21.02 11.25
N LYS A 266 -6.35 -21.82 11.25
CA LYS A 266 -6.04 -22.83 10.22
C LYS A 266 -7.23 -23.72 9.88
N GLU A 267 -7.78 -24.40 10.88
CA GLU A 267 -8.87 -25.37 10.67
C GLU A 267 -10.12 -24.70 10.07
N LYS A 268 -10.45 -23.51 10.53
CA LYS A 268 -11.59 -22.75 10.01
C LYS A 268 -11.37 -22.29 8.58
N LEU A 269 -10.14 -21.86 8.27
CA LEU A 269 -9.76 -21.46 6.90
C LEU A 269 -9.83 -22.65 5.97
N LEU A 270 -9.31 -23.82 6.34
CA LEU A 270 -9.39 -25.03 5.52
C LEU A 270 -10.84 -25.46 5.28
N VAL A 271 -11.71 -25.38 6.28
CA VAL A 271 -13.15 -25.63 6.10
C VAL A 271 -13.78 -24.69 5.07
N GLU A 272 -13.48 -23.39 5.16
CA GLU A 272 -14.03 -22.40 4.23
C GLU A 272 -13.43 -22.52 2.82
N ILE A 273 -12.14 -22.83 2.70
CA ILE A 273 -11.48 -23.09 1.40
C ILE A 273 -12.10 -24.34 0.76
N ASN A 274 -12.32 -25.44 1.51
CA ASN A 274 -12.94 -26.66 1.00
C ASN A 274 -14.37 -26.40 0.49
N LYS A 275 -15.14 -25.62 1.24
CA LYS A 275 -16.48 -25.17 0.83
C LYS A 275 -16.38 -24.35 -0.47
N PHE A 276 -15.48 -23.37 -0.57
CA PHE A 276 -15.27 -22.58 -1.77
C PHE A 276 -14.92 -23.44 -2.98
N VAL A 277 -14.00 -24.40 -2.80
CA VAL A 277 -13.59 -25.37 -3.85
C VAL A 277 -14.81 -26.13 -4.39
N LYS A 278 -15.67 -26.66 -3.52
CA LYS A 278 -16.87 -27.41 -3.90
C LYS A 278 -17.91 -26.53 -4.60
N ASP A 279 -18.22 -25.39 -4.02
CA ASP A 279 -19.26 -24.48 -4.50
C ASP A 279 -18.89 -23.88 -5.88
N ASN A 280 -17.60 -23.68 -6.15
CA ASN A 280 -17.10 -23.08 -7.37
C ASN A 280 -16.41 -24.08 -8.31
N LYS A 281 -16.52 -25.39 -8.04
CA LYS A 281 -15.95 -26.49 -8.86
C LYS A 281 -14.45 -26.28 -9.17
N LYS A 282 -13.67 -25.78 -8.21
CA LYS A 282 -12.24 -25.55 -8.38
C LYS A 282 -11.45 -26.85 -8.26
N GLN A 283 -10.43 -27.04 -9.08
CA GLN A 283 -9.54 -28.19 -9.01
C GLN A 283 -8.45 -27.99 -7.93
N LEU A 284 -8.07 -26.74 -7.69
CA LEU A 284 -7.12 -26.36 -6.63
C LEU A 284 -7.44 -24.96 -6.10
N PHE A 285 -7.42 -24.79 -4.78
CA PHE A 285 -7.35 -23.49 -4.12
C PHE A 285 -6.09 -23.45 -3.26
N THR A 286 -5.34 -22.35 -3.34
CA THR A 286 -4.20 -22.07 -2.47
C THR A 286 -4.38 -20.73 -1.80
N LEU A 287 -4.28 -20.69 -0.47
CA LEU A 287 -4.13 -19.46 0.31
C LEU A 287 -2.67 -19.32 0.71
N VAL A 288 -1.96 -18.41 0.07
CA VAL A 288 -0.55 -18.11 0.34
C VAL A 288 -0.48 -17.01 1.39
N ILE A 289 -0.04 -17.37 2.59
CA ILE A 289 0.12 -16.46 3.73
C ILE A 289 1.59 -16.06 3.79
N VAL A 290 1.88 -14.83 3.42
CA VAL A 290 3.24 -14.29 3.32
C VAL A 290 3.62 -13.67 4.65
N ASP A 291 4.67 -14.17 5.28
CA ASP A 291 5.36 -13.48 6.36
C ASP A 291 6.20 -12.34 5.77
N ILE A 292 5.69 -11.11 5.93
CA ILE A 292 6.33 -9.92 5.35
C ILE A 292 7.62 -9.50 6.05
N ILE A 293 7.90 -10.10 7.22
CA ILE A 293 9.15 -9.84 7.97
C ILE A 293 10.24 -10.81 7.58
N ASN A 294 9.90 -12.11 7.44
CA ASN A 294 10.86 -13.16 7.10
C ASN A 294 10.97 -13.39 5.59
N LEU A 295 10.02 -12.84 4.80
CA LEU A 295 9.91 -13.00 3.34
C LEU A 295 9.77 -14.46 2.92
N ASP A 296 9.02 -15.22 3.70
CA ASP A 296 8.68 -16.62 3.49
C ASP A 296 7.15 -16.77 3.41
N SER A 297 6.64 -17.91 2.96
CA SER A 297 5.20 -18.15 2.93
C SER A 297 4.81 -19.48 3.54
N THR A 298 3.63 -19.49 4.17
CA THR A 298 2.90 -20.72 4.49
C THR A 298 1.67 -20.80 3.60
N VAL A 299 1.48 -21.94 2.93
CA VAL A 299 0.36 -22.15 2.01
C VAL A 299 -0.61 -23.14 2.62
N LEU A 300 -1.89 -22.78 2.69
CA LEU A 300 -3.00 -23.69 2.92
C LEU A 300 -3.64 -24.04 1.57
N ALA A 301 -3.93 -25.32 1.33
CA ALA A 301 -4.48 -25.76 0.06
C ALA A 301 -5.58 -26.81 0.20
N GLU A 302 -6.57 -26.73 -0.68
CA GLU A 302 -7.65 -27.67 -0.83
C GLU A 302 -7.94 -27.92 -2.32
N GLY A 303 -8.41 -29.13 -2.64
CA GLY A 303 -8.77 -29.56 -4.00
C GLY A 303 -8.23 -30.93 -4.34
N GLN A 304 -8.56 -31.41 -5.54
CA GLN A 304 -8.13 -32.72 -6.02
C GLN A 304 -6.64 -32.79 -6.42
N TYR A 305 -6.04 -31.62 -6.71
CA TYR A 305 -4.70 -31.49 -7.28
C TYR A 305 -3.72 -30.80 -6.30
N ILE A 306 -3.83 -31.09 -5.01
CA ILE A 306 -2.88 -30.58 -4.00
C ILE A 306 -1.45 -31.05 -4.28
N ASP A 307 -1.28 -32.26 -4.83
CA ASP A 307 0.01 -32.83 -5.22
C ASP A 307 0.79 -32.01 -6.25
N VAL A 308 0.09 -31.13 -7.00
CA VAL A 308 0.73 -30.16 -7.89
C VAL A 308 1.67 -29.21 -7.10
N LEU A 309 1.33 -28.85 -5.86
CA LEU A 309 2.21 -28.02 -5.03
C LEU A 309 3.50 -28.73 -4.66
N GLU A 310 3.44 -30.04 -4.40
CA GLU A 310 4.62 -30.85 -4.07
C GLU A 310 5.62 -30.86 -5.23
N LYS A 311 5.10 -30.99 -6.45
CA LYS A 311 5.90 -30.98 -7.68
C LYS A 311 6.44 -29.57 -8.00
N ALA A 312 5.55 -28.57 -8.00
CA ALA A 312 5.87 -27.20 -8.36
C ALA A 312 6.97 -26.58 -7.47
N PHE A 313 7.02 -26.98 -6.18
CA PHE A 313 7.94 -26.38 -5.21
C PHE A 313 8.95 -27.38 -4.64
N ASN A 314 8.92 -28.67 -5.04
CA ASN A 314 9.73 -29.75 -4.51
C ASN A 314 9.65 -29.84 -2.97
N VAL A 315 8.44 -29.94 -2.46
CA VAL A 315 8.08 -29.96 -1.05
C VAL A 315 7.09 -31.09 -0.76
N THR A 316 6.80 -31.35 0.52
CA THR A 316 5.75 -32.27 0.95
C THR A 316 4.64 -31.47 1.61
N VAL A 317 3.41 -31.69 1.20
CA VAL A 317 2.22 -31.13 1.84
C VAL A 317 1.81 -32.01 3.02
N VAL A 318 1.70 -31.41 4.20
CA VAL A 318 1.27 -32.11 5.43
C VAL A 318 0.06 -31.37 5.99
N ASP A 319 -1.03 -32.08 6.25
CA ASP A 319 -2.28 -31.52 6.78
C ASP A 319 -2.74 -30.27 6.01
N ASN A 320 -2.76 -30.39 4.68
CA ASN A 320 -3.17 -29.32 3.75
C ASN A 320 -2.33 -28.03 3.86
N GLN A 321 -1.11 -28.15 4.40
CA GLN A 321 -0.20 -27.02 4.64
C GLN A 321 1.20 -27.34 4.09
N VAL A 322 1.85 -26.29 3.56
CA VAL A 322 3.26 -26.35 3.17
C VAL A 322 3.96 -25.02 3.46
N PHE A 323 5.24 -25.09 3.83
CA PHE A 323 6.10 -23.93 3.99
C PHE A 323 6.95 -23.71 2.73
N LEU A 324 6.97 -22.49 2.21
CA LEU A 324 7.71 -22.09 1.01
C LEU A 324 8.70 -20.97 1.36
N LYS A 325 9.97 -21.34 1.43
CA LYS A 325 11.05 -20.41 1.78
C LYS A 325 11.32 -19.44 0.61
N GLY A 326 11.36 -18.14 0.89
CA GLY A 326 11.71 -17.07 -0.06
C GLY A 326 10.67 -16.85 -1.16
N ILE A 327 9.45 -17.37 -1.01
CA ILE A 327 8.36 -17.21 -1.99
C ILE A 327 7.38 -16.18 -1.47
N THR A 328 7.22 -15.06 -2.19
CA THR A 328 6.39 -13.93 -1.72
C THR A 328 5.50 -13.33 -2.81
N SER A 329 5.67 -13.78 -4.08
CA SER A 329 5.00 -13.16 -5.22
C SER A 329 4.08 -14.12 -5.96
N ARG A 330 2.76 -13.84 -5.97
CA ARG A 330 1.80 -14.60 -6.78
C ARG A 330 2.19 -14.62 -8.27
N LYS A 331 2.48 -13.44 -8.84
CA LYS A 331 2.70 -13.27 -10.28
C LYS A 331 4.04 -13.84 -10.76
N LYS A 332 5.10 -13.66 -9.96
CA LYS A 332 6.46 -14.03 -10.39
C LYS A 332 6.85 -15.45 -9.99
N GLU A 333 6.27 -15.99 -8.91
CA GLU A 333 6.78 -17.20 -8.27
C GLU A 333 5.70 -18.29 -8.12
N VAL A 334 4.52 -17.97 -7.56
CA VAL A 334 3.52 -19.01 -7.24
C VAL A 334 2.75 -19.45 -8.47
N TYR A 335 2.10 -18.52 -9.16
CA TYR A 335 1.27 -18.86 -10.32
C TYR A 335 2.06 -19.55 -11.45
N PRO A 336 3.24 -19.06 -11.90
CA PRO A 336 3.96 -19.70 -13.00
C PRO A 336 4.33 -21.14 -12.70
N LYS A 337 4.81 -21.45 -11.50
CA LYS A 337 5.19 -22.82 -11.12
C LYS A 337 4.00 -23.77 -11.04
N ILE A 338 2.88 -23.32 -10.47
CA ILE A 338 1.65 -24.11 -10.44
C ILE A 338 1.11 -24.32 -11.85
N ALA A 339 1.10 -23.28 -12.70
CA ALA A 339 0.63 -23.36 -14.06
C ALA A 339 1.44 -24.36 -14.91
N GLU A 340 2.77 -24.34 -14.78
CA GLU A 340 3.66 -25.28 -15.48
C GLU A 340 3.31 -26.75 -15.17
N GLU A 341 3.00 -27.08 -13.94
CA GLU A 341 2.59 -28.42 -13.55
C GLU A 341 1.22 -28.82 -14.11
N PHE A 342 0.27 -27.88 -14.19
CA PHE A 342 -1.04 -28.13 -14.82
C PHE A 342 -0.96 -28.24 -16.35
N GLU A 343 -0.01 -27.58 -17.01
CA GLU A 343 0.19 -27.67 -18.46
C GLU A 343 0.64 -29.06 -18.92
N ILE A 344 1.38 -29.81 -18.07
CA ILE A 344 1.84 -31.17 -18.39
C ILE A 344 0.82 -32.27 -18.06
N LEU A 345 -0.26 -31.95 -17.32
CA LEU A 345 -1.36 -32.88 -17.08
C LEU A 345 -2.22 -33.06 -18.36
N PRO A 346 -2.97 -34.17 -18.50
CA PRO A 346 -4.00 -34.29 -19.54
C PRO A 346 -4.98 -33.12 -19.50
N GLU A 347 -5.52 -32.68 -20.62
CA GLU A 347 -6.54 -31.62 -20.62
C GLU A 347 -7.74 -32.03 -19.76
N TYR A 348 -8.17 -31.15 -18.87
CA TYR A 348 -9.31 -31.41 -17.99
C TYR A 348 -10.62 -31.28 -18.79
N GLU A 349 -11.36 -32.36 -18.86
CA GLU A 349 -12.71 -32.41 -19.43
C GLU A 349 -13.73 -32.49 -18.28
N ASP A 350 -14.61 -31.48 -18.18
CA ASP A 350 -15.68 -31.46 -17.17
C ASP A 350 -16.67 -32.63 -17.49
N GLU A 351 -16.99 -33.45 -16.49
CA GLU A 351 -17.93 -34.58 -16.68
C GLU A 351 -19.33 -34.16 -17.16
N ASP A 352 -19.69 -32.86 -16.99
CA ASP A 352 -20.94 -32.26 -17.47
C ASP A 352 -20.88 -31.76 -18.93
N GLY A 353 -19.76 -31.97 -19.66
CA GLY A 353 -19.51 -31.43 -20.99
C GLY A 353 -20.32 -32.06 -22.10
N GLY A 354 -21.40 -31.43 -22.47
CA GLY A 354 -22.03 -31.66 -23.79
C GLY A 354 -21.00 -31.43 -24.90
N LYS A 355 -20.79 -32.47 -25.73
CA LYS A 355 -19.86 -32.49 -26.85
C LYS A 355 -20.05 -31.27 -27.77
N ASN A 356 -19.21 -30.27 -27.67
CA ASN A 356 -18.94 -29.32 -28.74
C ASN A 356 -17.78 -29.87 -29.57
N ASN A 357 -18.12 -30.55 -30.65
CA ASN A 357 -17.19 -30.93 -31.72
C ASN A 357 -16.61 -29.64 -32.34
N SER A 358 -15.49 -29.18 -31.89
CA SER A 358 -14.60 -28.34 -32.68
C SER A 358 -13.28 -29.09 -32.88
N ASN A 359 -13.14 -29.71 -34.04
CA ASN A 359 -11.88 -30.25 -34.55
C ASN A 359 -10.85 -29.11 -34.65
N ASN A 360 -10.15 -28.83 -33.57
CA ASN A 360 -8.95 -28.02 -33.60
C ASN A 360 -7.73 -28.93 -33.54
N ILE A 361 -7.15 -29.16 -34.71
CA ILE A 361 -5.83 -29.80 -34.87
C ILE A 361 -4.82 -28.91 -34.15
N LYS A 362 -4.44 -29.31 -32.94
CA LYS A 362 -3.31 -28.67 -32.21
C LYS A 362 -2.02 -29.06 -32.96
N PHE A 363 -1.44 -28.10 -33.69
CA PHE A 363 -0.07 -28.20 -34.20
C PHE A 363 0.89 -28.24 -33.00
N ASN A 364 1.56 -29.37 -32.85
CA ASN A 364 2.52 -29.62 -31.78
C ASN A 364 3.80 -28.78 -32.04
N PHE A 365 3.93 -27.66 -31.41
CA PHE A 365 5.10 -26.75 -31.52
C PHE A 365 6.45 -27.41 -31.15
N MET A 366 6.42 -28.56 -30.51
CA MET A 366 7.62 -29.30 -30.11
C MET A 366 8.34 -29.98 -31.30
N LEU A 367 7.65 -30.19 -32.44
CA LEU A 367 8.28 -30.78 -33.66
C LEU A 367 9.00 -29.72 -34.52
N LEU A 368 8.73 -28.45 -34.34
CA LEU A 368 9.38 -27.38 -35.14
C LEU A 368 10.78 -27.01 -34.64
N PHE A 369 11.10 -27.28 -33.36
CA PHE A 369 12.42 -27.03 -32.82
C PHE A 369 13.49 -28.06 -33.19
N ILE A 370 13.06 -29.28 -33.56
CA ILE A 370 13.99 -30.36 -33.97
C ILE A 370 14.39 -30.23 -35.44
N LEU A 371 13.57 -29.59 -36.28
CA LEU A 371 13.88 -29.41 -37.71
C LEU A 371 14.77 -28.19 -38.02
N LEU A 372 14.96 -27.28 -37.07
CA LEU A 372 15.81 -26.08 -37.23
C LEU A 372 17.28 -26.27 -36.75
N ILE A 373 17.62 -27.47 -36.30
CA ILE A 373 19.02 -27.84 -35.91
C ILE A 373 19.71 -28.71 -36.97
N LEU A 374 18.99 -29.06 -38.05
CA LEU A 374 19.49 -29.95 -39.13
C LEU A 374 19.52 -29.30 -40.53
N ILE A 375 19.54 -27.97 -40.62
CA ILE A 375 19.90 -27.25 -41.84
C ILE A 375 21.04 -26.30 -41.62
#